data_9645733267d4948d7cd3c9d556a3be2c
#
_entry.id   9645733267d4948d7cd3c9d556a3be2c
#
_cell.length_a   1.000
_cell.length_b   1.000
_cell.length_c   1.000
_cell.angle_alpha   90.00
_cell.angle_beta   90.00
_cell.angle_gamma   90.00
#
_symmetry.space_group_name_H-M   'P 1'
#
loop_
_entity.id
_entity.type
_entity.pdbx_description
1 polymer ?
#
loop_
_entity_poly.entity_id
_entity_poly.type
_entity_poly.pdbx_seq_one_letter_code
_entity_poly.pdbx_strand_id
1 'polypeptide(L)'
;MSDKQKFIDIKRVISDKNPKLLKWVPGFVIGYLKRILHEDEINAVIDKNREKMNFDFCQEVIDYFNIELQVQGLDNIPDQGGCVLAVNHPLGGMDAMAIVTLLEQKRSDIKFIVNDVLLNLENLKGMFVGVNKLGKNAKDSLRKVDELFATDQLICIFPAGLVSRKKKGIVQDLEWKKTFITRARKHNKPIVPAHINGELSNFFYRLSNIRTKLGVKANIEMLYLVNEMFKQRDKKMKVVFGTPINSSDLDRKVKSDSEWANDLKNKVYQLDR
;
A
#
# COMPACT_ATOMS: atom_id res chain seq x y z
N MET A 1 35.36 2.78 -6.73
CA MET A 1 34.04 2.12 -6.57
C MET A 1 33.11 3.19 -6.00
N SER A 2 32.18 3.71 -6.78
CA SER A 2 31.21 4.69 -6.28
C SER A 2 30.39 4.02 -5.19
N ASP A 3 30.28 4.65 -4.04
CA ASP A 3 29.46 4.22 -2.92
C ASP A 3 28.00 4.21 -3.41
N LYS A 4 27.53 3.05 -3.93
CA LYS A 4 26.16 2.91 -4.43
C LYS A 4 25.22 3.09 -3.25
N GLN A 5 24.43 4.16 -3.29
CA GLN A 5 23.49 4.47 -2.22
C GLN A 5 22.48 3.32 -2.10
N LYS A 6 22.52 2.61 -0.98
CA LYS A 6 21.54 1.55 -0.64
C LYS A 6 20.15 2.17 -0.47
N PHE A 7 19.12 1.49 -0.98
CA PHE A 7 17.73 1.86 -0.71
C PHE A 7 17.36 1.63 0.76
N ILE A 8 17.71 0.46 1.30
CA ILE A 8 17.61 0.18 2.73
C ILE A 8 19.02 0.16 3.32
N ASP A 9 19.27 1.04 4.29
CA ASP A 9 20.47 1.05 5.13
C ASP A 9 20.05 1.28 6.59
N ILE A 10 20.00 0.23 7.37
CA ILE A 10 19.54 0.26 8.76
C ILE A 10 20.42 1.15 9.63
N LYS A 11 21.74 1.10 9.42
CA LYS A 11 22.67 1.94 10.19
C LYS A 11 22.44 3.42 9.88
N ARG A 12 22.25 3.77 8.61
CA ARG A 12 21.97 5.13 8.17
C ARG A 12 20.64 5.61 8.73
N VAL A 13 19.57 4.83 8.63
CA VAL A 13 18.24 5.17 9.18
C VAL A 13 18.29 5.45 10.68
N ILE A 14 19.03 4.65 11.45
CA ILE A 14 19.21 4.86 12.90
C ILE A 14 20.05 6.12 13.15
N SER A 15 21.13 6.30 12.39
CA SER A 15 22.04 7.45 12.52
C SER A 15 21.35 8.77 12.19
N ASP A 16 20.55 8.83 11.12
CA ASP A 16 19.82 10.02 10.68
C ASP A 16 18.77 10.46 11.72
N LYS A 17 18.14 9.49 12.41
CA LYS A 17 17.20 9.80 13.50
C LYS A 17 17.92 10.24 14.78
N ASN A 18 18.97 9.55 15.15
CA ASN A 18 19.77 9.85 16.34
C ASN A 18 21.15 9.20 16.27
N PRO A 19 22.22 9.95 15.92
CA PRO A 19 23.58 9.43 15.81
C PRO A 19 24.11 8.81 17.12
N LYS A 20 23.64 9.31 18.29
CA LYS A 20 24.03 8.74 19.59
C LYS A 20 23.41 7.35 19.79
N LEU A 21 22.16 7.13 19.30
CA LEU A 21 21.48 5.86 19.41
C LEU A 21 22.25 4.74 18.72
N LEU A 22 22.84 5.01 17.54
CA LEU A 22 23.62 4.01 16.82
C LEU A 22 24.80 3.48 17.63
N LYS A 23 25.41 4.31 18.50
CA LYS A 23 26.51 3.89 19.39
C LYS A 23 26.07 2.97 20.52
N TRP A 24 24.80 3.06 20.92
CA TRP A 24 24.23 2.29 22.02
C TRP A 24 23.50 1.02 21.57
N VAL A 25 23.11 0.93 20.28
CA VAL A 25 22.44 -0.27 19.76
C VAL A 25 23.45 -1.40 19.59
N PRO A 26 23.29 -2.54 20.28
CA PRO A 26 24.19 -3.67 20.14
C PRO A 26 24.23 -4.20 18.71
N GLY A 27 25.40 -4.68 18.26
CA GLY A 27 25.58 -5.18 16.89
C GLY A 27 24.60 -6.31 16.52
N PHE A 28 24.23 -7.18 17.49
CA PHE A 28 23.28 -8.26 17.24
C PHE A 28 21.87 -7.73 16.94
N VAL A 29 21.46 -6.59 17.53
CA VAL A 29 20.17 -5.95 17.22
C VAL A 29 20.19 -5.41 15.80
N ILE A 30 21.28 -4.76 15.38
CA ILE A 30 21.43 -4.29 14.00
C ILE A 30 21.40 -5.47 13.02
N GLY A 31 22.12 -6.56 13.33
CA GLY A 31 22.10 -7.79 12.53
C GLY A 31 20.69 -8.40 12.44
N TYR A 32 19.96 -8.40 13.53
CA TYR A 32 18.57 -8.85 13.56
C TYR A 32 17.65 -7.99 12.67
N LEU A 33 17.75 -6.66 12.78
CA LEU A 33 16.97 -5.72 11.96
C LEU A 33 17.28 -5.88 10.47
N LYS A 34 18.56 -6.01 10.09
CA LYS A 34 18.97 -6.29 8.70
C LYS A 34 18.32 -7.56 8.16
N ARG A 35 18.28 -8.61 8.97
CA ARG A 35 17.68 -9.90 8.59
C ARG A 35 16.17 -9.79 8.37
N ILE A 36 15.40 -9.19 9.31
CA ILE A 36 13.94 -9.09 9.18
C ILE A 36 13.48 -8.08 8.13
N LEU A 37 14.34 -7.11 7.80
CA LEU A 37 14.12 -6.14 6.74
C LEU A 37 14.73 -6.57 5.41
N HIS A 38 15.37 -7.74 5.36
CA HIS A 38 16.01 -8.31 4.15
C HIS A 38 16.88 -7.26 3.42
N GLU A 39 17.70 -6.50 4.20
CA GLU A 39 18.47 -5.35 3.69
C GLU A 39 19.25 -5.69 2.43
N ASP A 40 20.01 -6.78 2.44
CA ASP A 40 20.90 -7.13 1.33
C ASP A 40 20.11 -7.63 0.11
N GLU A 41 19.06 -8.45 0.32
CA GLU A 41 18.23 -9.01 -0.74
C GLU A 41 17.43 -7.93 -1.45
N ILE A 42 16.80 -7.03 -0.72
CA ILE A 42 16.04 -5.90 -1.33
C ILE A 42 16.97 -4.98 -2.10
N ASN A 43 18.12 -4.61 -1.52
CA ASN A 43 19.08 -3.77 -2.23
C ASN A 43 19.60 -4.45 -3.51
N ALA A 44 19.81 -5.78 -3.49
CA ALA A 44 20.20 -6.53 -4.68
C ALA A 44 19.12 -6.55 -5.75
N VAL A 45 17.84 -6.74 -5.38
CA VAL A 45 16.71 -6.70 -6.32
C VAL A 45 16.56 -5.33 -6.95
N ILE A 46 16.64 -4.26 -6.15
CA ILE A 46 16.54 -2.88 -6.65
C ILE A 46 17.73 -2.55 -7.54
N ASP A 47 18.96 -2.93 -7.17
CA ASP A 47 20.17 -2.66 -7.96
C ASP A 47 20.15 -3.40 -9.31
N LYS A 48 19.71 -4.68 -9.31
CA LYS A 48 19.54 -5.48 -10.53
C LYS A 48 18.52 -4.85 -11.49
N ASN A 49 17.47 -4.25 -10.95
CA ASN A 49 16.34 -3.69 -11.72
C ASN A 49 16.36 -2.16 -11.76
N ARG A 50 17.52 -1.53 -11.61
CA ARG A 50 17.65 -0.07 -11.50
C ARG A 50 17.07 0.69 -12.69
N GLU A 51 17.21 0.15 -13.90
CA GLU A 51 16.72 0.76 -15.13
C GLU A 51 15.23 0.48 -15.40
N LYS A 52 14.64 -0.45 -14.65
CA LYS A 52 13.21 -0.78 -14.77
C LYS A 52 12.37 0.16 -13.95
N MET A 53 11.34 0.69 -14.57
CA MET A 53 10.48 1.70 -13.94
C MET A 53 9.02 1.23 -13.98
N ASN A 54 8.24 1.68 -13.00
CA ASN A 54 6.79 1.51 -12.95
C ASN A 54 6.34 0.06 -13.19
N PHE A 55 5.70 -0.22 -14.33
CA PHE A 55 5.15 -1.54 -14.67
C PHE A 55 6.24 -2.60 -14.77
N ASP A 56 7.31 -2.33 -15.50
CA ASP A 56 8.43 -3.27 -15.67
C ASP A 56 9.05 -3.64 -14.32
N PHE A 57 9.19 -2.67 -13.41
CA PHE A 57 9.70 -2.95 -12.08
C PHE A 57 8.72 -3.78 -11.25
N CYS A 58 7.42 -3.49 -11.30
CA CYS A 58 6.42 -4.27 -10.59
C CYS A 58 6.37 -5.71 -11.10
N GLN A 59 6.44 -5.92 -12.41
CA GLN A 59 6.49 -7.25 -13.01
C GLN A 59 7.71 -8.03 -12.51
N GLU A 60 8.91 -7.41 -12.49
CA GLU A 60 10.11 -8.06 -11.98
C GLU A 60 10.01 -8.43 -10.49
N VAL A 61 9.31 -7.62 -9.69
CA VAL A 61 9.07 -7.98 -8.28
C VAL A 61 8.13 -9.18 -8.18
N ILE A 62 7.05 -9.21 -8.95
CA ILE A 62 6.11 -10.34 -9.01
C ILE A 62 6.84 -11.63 -9.44
N ASP A 63 7.68 -11.55 -10.47
CA ASP A 63 8.48 -12.68 -10.97
C ASP A 63 9.53 -13.13 -9.96
N TYR A 64 10.21 -12.19 -9.30
CA TYR A 64 11.19 -12.49 -8.25
C TYR A 64 10.58 -13.30 -7.09
N PHE A 65 9.34 -12.97 -6.72
CA PHE A 65 8.61 -13.70 -5.70
C PHE A 65 7.85 -14.91 -6.23
N ASN A 66 7.88 -15.18 -7.54
CA ASN A 66 7.13 -16.25 -8.20
C ASN A 66 5.66 -16.25 -7.80
N ILE A 67 5.00 -15.08 -7.88
CA ILE A 67 3.58 -14.91 -7.51
C ILE A 67 2.72 -15.23 -8.74
N GLU A 68 1.81 -16.19 -8.61
CA GLU A 68 0.78 -16.44 -9.61
C GLU A 68 -0.37 -15.46 -9.41
N LEU A 69 -0.51 -14.47 -10.31
CA LEU A 69 -1.59 -13.50 -10.26
C LEU A 69 -2.85 -14.04 -10.95
N GLN A 70 -3.99 -13.93 -10.27
CA GLN A 70 -5.31 -14.24 -10.81
C GLN A 70 -6.18 -12.99 -10.74
N VAL A 71 -6.90 -12.70 -11.81
CA VAL A 71 -7.75 -11.49 -11.91
C VAL A 71 -9.18 -11.86 -12.29
N GLN A 72 -10.13 -11.12 -11.70
CA GLN A 72 -11.54 -11.20 -12.02
C GLN A 72 -12.12 -9.78 -12.10
N GLY A 73 -13.00 -9.55 -13.08
CA GLY A 73 -13.69 -8.26 -13.23
C GLY A 73 -12.79 -7.13 -13.74
N LEU A 74 -11.71 -7.43 -14.48
CA LEU A 74 -10.83 -6.41 -15.04
C LEU A 74 -11.58 -5.41 -15.95
N ASP A 75 -12.65 -5.86 -16.61
CA ASP A 75 -13.50 -5.03 -17.46
C ASP A 75 -14.29 -3.97 -16.68
N ASN A 76 -14.40 -4.11 -15.36
CA ASN A 76 -14.99 -3.09 -14.49
C ASN A 76 -14.09 -1.84 -14.34
N ILE A 77 -12.83 -1.93 -14.74
CA ILE A 77 -11.94 -0.76 -14.76
C ILE A 77 -12.22 0.06 -16.03
N PRO A 78 -12.61 1.33 -15.91
CA PRO A 78 -12.81 2.19 -17.08
C PRO A 78 -11.52 2.33 -17.89
N ASP A 79 -11.60 2.23 -19.22
CA ASP A 79 -10.43 2.33 -20.12
C ASP A 79 -9.81 3.73 -20.07
N GLN A 80 -10.62 4.76 -19.78
CA GLN A 80 -10.19 6.16 -19.72
C GLN A 80 -11.04 6.96 -18.72
N GLY A 81 -10.63 8.18 -18.45
CA GLY A 81 -11.28 9.05 -17.49
C GLY A 81 -10.87 8.74 -16.04
N GLY A 82 -11.00 9.72 -15.17
CA GLY A 82 -10.58 9.59 -13.78
C GLY A 82 -11.49 8.66 -12.98
N CYS A 83 -10.90 7.73 -12.26
CA CYS A 83 -11.62 6.87 -11.33
C CYS A 83 -10.78 6.60 -10.07
N VAL A 84 -11.44 6.17 -9.01
CA VAL A 84 -10.81 5.81 -7.73
C VAL A 84 -10.90 4.31 -7.54
N LEU A 85 -9.78 3.63 -7.46
CA LEU A 85 -9.71 2.21 -7.10
C LEU A 85 -9.54 2.12 -5.59
N ALA A 86 -10.58 1.69 -4.87
CA ALA A 86 -10.57 1.53 -3.42
C ALA A 86 -10.35 0.07 -3.05
N VAL A 87 -9.20 -0.23 -2.43
CA VAL A 87 -8.69 -1.59 -2.26
C VAL A 87 -8.45 -1.90 -0.79
N ASN A 88 -8.72 -3.14 -0.35
CA ASN A 88 -8.22 -3.63 0.92
C ASN A 88 -6.68 -3.79 0.88
N HIS A 89 -6.05 -3.95 2.03
CA HIS A 89 -4.58 -3.90 2.12
C HIS A 89 -4.00 -5.07 2.93
N PRO A 90 -4.13 -6.33 2.45
CA PRO A 90 -3.71 -7.49 3.23
C PRO A 90 -2.20 -7.70 3.32
N LEU A 91 -1.43 -7.43 2.24
CA LEU A 91 -0.05 -7.87 2.09
C LEU A 91 0.98 -6.71 2.02
N GLY A 92 0.53 -5.47 2.12
CA GLY A 92 1.41 -4.30 2.08
C GLY A 92 1.92 -3.98 0.68
N GLY A 93 3.23 -3.80 0.50
CA GLY A 93 3.81 -3.41 -0.78
C GLY A 93 3.44 -4.34 -1.94
N MET A 94 3.24 -5.63 -1.67
CA MET A 94 2.86 -6.62 -2.66
C MET A 94 1.49 -6.32 -3.30
N ASP A 95 0.55 -5.75 -2.55
CA ASP A 95 -0.77 -5.37 -3.06
C ASP A 95 -0.66 -4.36 -4.21
N ALA A 96 0.20 -3.35 -4.04
CA ALA A 96 0.44 -2.36 -5.10
C ALA A 96 1.12 -2.97 -6.32
N MET A 97 2.13 -3.85 -6.13
CA MET A 97 2.83 -4.53 -7.21
C MET A 97 1.84 -5.35 -8.06
N ALA A 98 0.99 -6.15 -7.40
CA ALA A 98 -0.01 -6.96 -8.08
C ALA A 98 -1.02 -6.12 -8.88
N ILE A 99 -1.53 -5.01 -8.31
CA ILE A 99 -2.46 -4.12 -9.00
C ILE A 99 -1.80 -3.51 -10.24
N VAL A 100 -0.57 -3.00 -10.11
CA VAL A 100 0.15 -2.38 -11.24
C VAL A 100 0.34 -3.39 -12.35
N THR A 101 0.88 -4.58 -12.04
CA THR A 101 1.10 -5.65 -13.02
C THR A 101 -0.19 -6.04 -13.75
N LEU A 102 -1.31 -6.20 -13.02
CA LEU A 102 -2.59 -6.59 -13.62
C LEU A 102 -3.23 -5.49 -14.48
N LEU A 103 -2.94 -4.23 -14.19
CA LEU A 103 -3.53 -3.09 -14.91
C LEU A 103 -2.67 -2.57 -16.06
N GLU A 104 -1.48 -3.12 -16.29
CA GLU A 104 -0.54 -2.64 -17.31
C GLU A 104 -1.18 -2.51 -18.70
N GLN A 105 -1.90 -3.54 -19.15
CA GLN A 105 -2.54 -3.57 -20.45
C GLN A 105 -3.85 -2.77 -20.52
N LYS A 106 -4.41 -2.37 -19.38
CA LYS A 106 -5.69 -1.68 -19.26
C LYS A 106 -5.52 -0.18 -19.06
N ARG A 107 -4.63 0.22 -18.14
CA ARG A 107 -4.41 1.63 -17.74
C ARG A 107 -2.95 1.87 -17.40
N SER A 108 -2.30 2.77 -18.13
CA SER A 108 -0.90 3.16 -17.88
C SER A 108 -0.74 4.38 -16.96
N ASP A 109 -1.82 5.05 -16.61
CA ASP A 109 -1.87 6.32 -15.87
C ASP A 109 -2.20 6.17 -14.39
N ILE A 110 -1.90 5.00 -13.81
CA ILE A 110 -2.19 4.69 -12.42
C ILE A 110 -1.35 5.52 -11.45
N LYS A 111 -1.96 6.05 -10.40
CA LYS A 111 -1.31 6.78 -9.31
C LYS A 111 -1.71 6.21 -7.96
N PHE A 112 -0.75 6.10 -7.06
CA PHE A 112 -0.95 5.66 -5.67
C PHE A 112 -0.73 6.81 -4.71
N ILE A 113 -1.64 6.96 -3.76
CA ILE A 113 -1.46 7.87 -2.63
C ILE A 113 -0.70 7.12 -1.54
N VAL A 114 0.57 7.48 -1.32
CA VAL A 114 1.48 6.76 -0.44
C VAL A 114 2.06 7.64 0.67
N ASN A 115 2.66 7.00 1.68
CA ASN A 115 3.48 7.69 2.67
C ASN A 115 4.79 8.19 2.02
N ASP A 116 5.27 9.35 2.42
CA ASP A 116 6.49 10.00 1.88
C ASP A 116 7.74 9.10 1.90
N VAL A 117 7.83 8.16 2.84
CA VAL A 117 8.96 7.19 2.89
C VAL A 117 9.07 6.38 1.60
N LEU A 118 7.95 6.06 0.95
CA LEU A 118 7.93 5.28 -0.29
C LEU A 118 8.37 6.09 -1.52
N LEU A 119 8.41 7.41 -1.43
CA LEU A 119 8.90 8.27 -2.51
C LEU A 119 10.42 8.09 -2.78
N ASN A 120 11.15 7.47 -1.86
CA ASN A 120 12.56 7.13 -2.06
C ASN A 120 12.77 5.94 -3.00
N LEU A 121 11.72 5.21 -3.37
CA LEU A 121 11.79 4.13 -4.34
C LEU A 121 11.70 4.72 -5.76
N GLU A 122 12.86 5.03 -6.33
CA GLU A 122 12.97 5.71 -7.63
C GLU A 122 12.24 4.95 -8.75
N ASN A 123 12.27 3.62 -8.73
CA ASN A 123 11.58 2.76 -9.71
C ASN A 123 10.07 3.01 -9.80
N LEU A 124 9.43 3.54 -8.75
CA LEU A 124 7.99 3.81 -8.72
C LEU A 124 7.65 5.29 -8.55
N LYS A 125 8.63 6.18 -8.66
CA LYS A 125 8.44 7.62 -8.46
C LYS A 125 7.38 8.21 -9.39
N GLY A 126 7.28 7.70 -10.62
CA GLY A 126 6.25 8.12 -11.58
C GLY A 126 4.81 7.78 -11.17
N MET A 127 4.61 6.80 -10.29
CA MET A 127 3.30 6.34 -9.85
C MET A 127 2.90 6.84 -8.46
N PHE A 128 3.82 7.36 -7.66
CA PHE A 128 3.57 7.70 -6.27
C PHE A 128 3.30 9.18 -6.07
N VAL A 129 2.25 9.48 -5.33
CA VAL A 129 1.93 10.81 -4.80
C VAL A 129 2.00 10.76 -3.28
N GLY A 130 3.01 11.41 -2.72
CA GLY A 130 3.29 11.40 -1.30
C GLY A 130 2.30 12.22 -0.47
N VAL A 131 1.92 11.68 0.68
CA VAL A 131 1.09 12.38 1.68
C VAL A 131 1.85 12.47 2.99
N ASN A 132 2.23 13.66 3.37
CA ASN A 132 2.76 13.92 4.70
C ASN A 132 1.62 14.29 5.66
N LYS A 133 1.39 13.47 6.69
CA LYS A 133 0.31 13.69 7.67
C LYS A 133 0.70 14.65 8.80
N LEU A 134 2.00 14.88 8.97
CA LEU A 134 2.57 15.63 10.09
C LEU A 134 3.60 16.64 9.58
N GLY A 135 3.51 17.89 10.04
CA GLY A 135 4.50 18.92 9.79
C GLY A 135 4.04 20.08 8.92
N LYS A 136 4.98 20.97 8.61
CA LYS A 136 4.72 22.24 7.86
C LYS A 136 4.13 22.02 6.46
N ASN A 137 4.30 20.83 5.86
CA ASN A 137 3.89 20.52 4.50
C ASN A 137 2.53 19.77 4.39
N ALA A 138 1.78 19.63 5.50
CA ALA A 138 0.49 18.91 5.47
C ALA A 138 -0.54 19.57 4.53
N LYS A 139 -0.56 20.89 4.45
CA LYS A 139 -1.45 21.64 3.51
C LYS A 139 -1.07 21.38 2.05
N ASP A 140 0.23 21.37 1.72
CA ASP A 140 0.70 21.10 0.36
C ASP A 140 0.42 19.65 -0.05
N SER A 141 0.57 18.70 0.86
CA SER A 141 0.19 17.30 0.61
C SER A 141 -1.31 17.17 0.32
N LEU A 142 -2.15 17.85 1.08
CA LEU A 142 -3.60 17.86 0.86
C LEU A 142 -3.96 18.49 -0.49
N ARG A 143 -3.26 19.56 -0.89
CA ARG A 143 -3.44 20.22 -2.20
C ARG A 143 -3.03 19.29 -3.33
N LYS A 144 -1.85 18.66 -3.28
CA LYS A 144 -1.39 17.70 -4.30
C LYS A 144 -2.37 16.54 -4.48
N VAL A 145 -2.93 16.03 -3.39
CA VAL A 145 -3.95 14.97 -3.48
C VAL A 145 -5.24 15.50 -4.11
N ASP A 146 -5.66 16.71 -3.79
CA ASP A 146 -6.87 17.31 -4.41
C ASP A 146 -6.66 17.57 -5.90
N GLU A 147 -5.49 18.07 -6.30
CA GLU A 147 -5.06 18.24 -7.70
C GLU A 147 -5.06 16.89 -8.44
N LEU A 148 -4.57 15.82 -7.81
CA LEU A 148 -4.61 14.47 -8.39
C LEU A 148 -6.05 14.02 -8.66
N PHE A 149 -6.98 14.25 -7.72
CA PHE A 149 -8.39 13.89 -7.93
C PHE A 149 -9.09 14.72 -9.02
N ALA A 150 -8.53 15.89 -9.39
CA ALA A 150 -9.03 16.70 -10.50
C ALA A 150 -8.58 16.17 -11.88
N THR A 151 -7.59 15.26 -11.95
CA THR A 151 -7.10 14.70 -13.21
C THR A 151 -7.98 13.53 -13.69
N ASP A 152 -7.74 13.05 -14.92
CA ASP A 152 -8.39 11.87 -15.47
C ASP A 152 -7.61 10.56 -15.20
N GLN A 153 -6.66 10.59 -14.26
CA GLN A 153 -5.86 9.43 -13.89
C GLN A 153 -6.65 8.43 -13.03
N LEU A 154 -6.23 7.16 -13.07
CA LEU A 154 -6.69 6.13 -12.15
C LEU A 154 -5.95 6.28 -10.81
N ILE A 155 -6.71 6.54 -9.74
CA ILE A 155 -6.16 6.76 -8.39
C ILE A 155 -6.39 5.51 -7.56
N CYS A 156 -5.33 4.76 -7.29
CA CYS A 156 -5.40 3.62 -6.38
C CYS A 156 -5.17 4.09 -4.93
N ILE A 157 -6.03 3.65 -4.04
CA ILE A 157 -5.96 3.99 -2.63
C ILE A 157 -6.25 2.78 -1.74
N PHE A 158 -5.50 2.68 -0.65
CA PHE A 158 -5.73 1.76 0.46
C PHE A 158 -6.32 2.55 1.64
N PRO A 159 -7.67 2.66 1.76
CA PRO A 159 -8.30 3.64 2.65
C PRO A 159 -8.02 3.41 4.14
N ALA A 160 -7.69 2.19 4.55
CA ALA A 160 -7.26 1.87 5.91
C ALA A 160 -5.92 2.53 6.27
N GLY A 161 -5.03 2.71 5.28
CA GLY A 161 -3.71 3.30 5.42
C GLY A 161 -2.70 2.48 6.23
N LEU A 162 -3.07 1.26 6.59
CA LEU A 162 -2.25 0.21 7.22
C LEU A 162 -2.75 -1.14 6.72
N VAL A 163 -1.87 -2.15 6.73
CA VAL A 163 -2.25 -3.51 6.35
C VAL A 163 -3.31 -4.09 7.28
N SER A 164 -4.09 -5.04 6.75
CA SER A 164 -5.18 -5.71 7.45
C SER A 164 -4.75 -6.32 8.79
N ARG A 165 -5.69 -6.52 9.69
CA ARG A 165 -5.49 -7.12 11.01
C ARG A 165 -6.41 -8.31 11.21
N LYS A 166 -5.97 -9.28 12.03
CA LYS A 166 -6.76 -10.46 12.38
C LYS A 166 -7.41 -10.27 13.75
N LYS A 167 -8.75 -10.19 13.78
CA LYS A 167 -9.55 -10.09 15.01
C LYS A 167 -10.60 -11.19 15.00
N LYS A 168 -10.71 -11.96 16.09
CA LYS A 168 -11.68 -13.07 16.23
C LYS A 168 -11.64 -14.05 15.04
N GLY A 169 -10.42 -14.34 14.54
CA GLY A 169 -10.22 -15.24 13.40
C GLY A 169 -10.39 -14.64 12.01
N ILE A 170 -10.95 -13.44 11.90
CA ILE A 170 -11.23 -12.78 10.62
C ILE A 170 -10.13 -11.76 10.31
N VAL A 171 -9.57 -11.84 9.10
CA VAL A 171 -8.62 -10.86 8.56
C VAL A 171 -9.38 -9.78 7.82
N GLN A 172 -9.26 -8.56 8.29
CA GLN A 172 -9.89 -7.39 7.68
C GLN A 172 -9.07 -6.13 7.92
N ASP A 173 -9.26 -5.16 7.04
CA ASP A 173 -8.74 -3.81 7.23
C ASP A 173 -9.27 -3.16 8.51
N LEU A 174 -8.47 -2.26 9.02
CA LEU A 174 -8.92 -1.29 10.00
C LEU A 174 -10.03 -0.40 9.41
N GLU A 175 -10.53 0.53 10.17
CA GLU A 175 -11.51 1.51 9.69
C GLU A 175 -11.01 2.25 8.43
N TRP A 176 -11.85 2.30 7.40
CA TRP A 176 -11.56 3.03 6.19
C TRP A 176 -11.79 4.53 6.38
N LYS A 177 -10.80 5.32 6.01
CA LYS A 177 -10.89 6.79 6.09
C LYS A 177 -11.80 7.32 4.99
N LYS A 178 -12.72 8.18 5.36
CA LYS A 178 -13.72 8.80 4.47
C LYS A 178 -13.16 9.73 3.38
N THR A 179 -11.87 10.10 3.45
CA THR A 179 -11.28 11.12 2.59
C THR A 179 -11.45 10.83 1.10
N PHE A 180 -11.37 9.56 0.70
CA PHE A 180 -11.54 9.18 -0.71
C PHE A 180 -12.98 9.37 -1.20
N ILE A 181 -13.99 9.11 -0.35
CA ILE A 181 -15.40 9.36 -0.65
C ILE A 181 -15.64 10.86 -0.90
N THR A 182 -15.17 11.68 0.05
CA THR A 182 -15.32 13.14 -0.03
C THR A 182 -14.72 13.71 -1.32
N ARG A 183 -13.53 13.21 -1.71
CA ARG A 183 -12.83 13.69 -2.90
C ARG A 183 -13.41 13.13 -4.19
N ALA A 184 -13.74 11.83 -4.23
CA ALA A 184 -14.42 11.23 -5.39
C ALA A 184 -15.71 11.99 -5.72
N ARG A 185 -16.51 12.33 -4.72
CA ARG A 185 -17.73 13.13 -4.90
C ARG A 185 -17.42 14.54 -5.37
N LYS A 186 -16.45 15.23 -4.76
CA LYS A 186 -16.06 16.60 -5.15
C LYS A 186 -15.68 16.69 -6.63
N HIS A 187 -14.99 15.69 -7.14
CA HIS A 187 -14.47 15.65 -8.51
C HIS A 187 -15.28 14.74 -9.44
N ASN A 188 -16.46 14.29 -8.99
CA ASN A 188 -17.36 13.39 -9.75
C ASN A 188 -16.69 12.17 -10.36
N LYS A 189 -15.81 11.50 -9.57
CA LYS A 189 -15.08 10.31 -9.99
C LYS A 189 -15.82 9.05 -9.52
N PRO A 190 -16.06 8.05 -10.39
CA PRO A 190 -16.57 6.76 -9.97
C PRO A 190 -15.55 6.06 -9.07
N ILE A 191 -16.06 5.20 -8.18
CA ILE A 191 -15.23 4.39 -7.28
C ILE A 191 -15.39 2.93 -7.68
N VAL A 192 -14.27 2.28 -8.02
CA VAL A 192 -14.20 0.84 -8.26
C VAL A 192 -13.74 0.16 -6.97
N PRO A 193 -14.57 -0.65 -6.32
CA PRO A 193 -14.16 -1.45 -5.18
C PRO A 193 -13.29 -2.62 -5.68
N ALA A 194 -12.19 -2.90 -5.01
CA ALA A 194 -11.36 -4.05 -5.36
C ALA A 194 -10.93 -4.84 -4.12
N HIS A 195 -10.92 -6.15 -4.24
CA HIS A 195 -10.49 -7.07 -3.20
C HIS A 195 -9.23 -7.81 -3.62
N ILE A 196 -8.25 -7.85 -2.73
CA ILE A 196 -7.06 -8.67 -2.82
C ILE A 196 -7.14 -9.73 -1.74
N ASN A 197 -7.03 -11.01 -2.11
CA ASN A 197 -6.93 -12.08 -1.14
C ASN A 197 -5.50 -12.16 -0.60
N GLY A 198 -5.37 -12.62 0.63
CA GLY A 198 -4.07 -12.87 1.23
C GLY A 198 -4.07 -12.63 2.74
N GLU A 199 -3.13 -13.26 3.39
CA GLU A 199 -2.92 -13.13 4.83
C GLU A 199 -1.42 -13.06 5.14
N LEU A 200 -1.09 -12.28 6.16
CA LEU A 200 0.22 -12.28 6.80
C LEU A 200 0.31 -13.44 7.79
N SER A 201 1.47 -13.68 8.36
CA SER A 201 1.65 -14.77 9.30
C SER A 201 0.87 -14.57 10.61
N ASN A 202 0.54 -15.67 11.28
CA ASN A 202 -0.04 -15.62 12.61
C ASN A 202 0.87 -14.89 13.62
N PHE A 203 2.19 -14.91 13.43
CA PHE A 203 3.13 -14.14 14.24
C PHE A 203 2.85 -12.64 14.12
N PHE A 204 2.72 -12.11 12.89
CA PHE A 204 2.43 -10.69 12.67
C PHE A 204 1.13 -10.26 13.36
N TYR A 205 0.07 -11.02 13.21
CA TYR A 205 -1.22 -10.72 13.82
C TYR A 205 -1.20 -10.84 15.35
N ARG A 206 -0.53 -11.88 15.89
CA ARG A 206 -0.38 -12.03 17.35
C ARG A 206 0.40 -10.87 17.95
N LEU A 207 1.51 -10.47 17.33
CA LEU A 207 2.31 -9.33 17.77
C LEU A 207 1.48 -8.05 17.78
N SER A 208 0.71 -7.78 16.72
CA SER A 208 -0.20 -6.64 16.64
C SER A 208 -1.26 -6.66 17.76
N ASN A 209 -1.86 -7.83 18.02
CA ASN A 209 -2.89 -7.99 19.05
C ASN A 209 -2.32 -7.81 20.47
N ILE A 210 -1.16 -8.40 20.77
CA ILE A 210 -0.47 -8.26 22.07
C ILE A 210 -0.09 -6.80 22.29
N ARG A 211 0.52 -6.15 21.31
CA ARG A 211 0.88 -4.74 21.36
C ARG A 211 -0.33 -3.86 21.68
N THR A 212 -1.45 -4.10 20.99
CA THR A 212 -2.69 -3.34 21.19
C THR A 212 -3.24 -3.56 22.59
N LYS A 213 -3.22 -4.81 23.09
CA LYS A 213 -3.67 -5.16 24.45
C LYS A 213 -2.83 -4.48 25.53
N LEU A 214 -1.53 -4.33 25.27
CA LEU A 214 -0.58 -3.64 26.17
C LEU A 214 -0.62 -2.10 26.05
N GLY A 215 -1.47 -1.54 25.19
CA GLY A 215 -1.59 -0.09 25.00
C GLY A 215 -0.40 0.56 24.28
N VAL A 216 0.52 -0.22 23.67
CA VAL A 216 1.66 0.31 22.93
C VAL A 216 1.19 0.96 21.64
N LYS A 217 1.38 2.28 21.50
CA LYS A 217 0.92 3.07 20.33
C LYS A 217 1.73 2.84 19.07
N ALA A 218 3.03 2.54 19.19
CA ALA A 218 3.90 2.28 18.05
C ALA A 218 3.54 0.95 17.38
N ASN A 219 3.38 0.94 16.05
CA ASN A 219 3.05 -0.26 15.27
C ASN A 219 4.31 -1.11 15.04
N ILE A 220 4.84 -1.72 16.10
CA ILE A 220 6.09 -2.49 16.06
C ILE A 220 6.04 -3.69 15.13
N GLU A 221 4.86 -4.28 14.92
CA GLU A 221 4.64 -5.35 13.95
C GLU A 221 5.00 -4.94 12.52
N MET A 222 4.91 -3.64 12.19
CA MET A 222 5.25 -3.14 10.86
C MET A 222 6.74 -3.30 10.50
N LEU A 223 7.62 -3.46 11.49
CA LEU A 223 9.02 -3.80 11.25
C LEU A 223 9.20 -5.16 10.56
N TYR A 224 8.21 -6.05 10.71
CA TYR A 224 8.23 -7.38 10.09
C TYR A 224 7.54 -7.41 8.71
N LEU A 225 6.98 -6.29 8.24
CA LEU A 225 6.19 -6.29 7.01
C LEU A 225 7.02 -6.73 5.79
N VAL A 226 8.28 -6.36 5.74
CA VAL A 226 9.20 -6.83 4.67
C VAL A 226 9.39 -8.34 4.76
N ASN A 227 9.65 -8.87 5.96
CA ASN A 227 9.77 -10.32 6.17
C ASN A 227 8.46 -11.06 5.82
N GLU A 228 7.30 -10.46 6.06
CA GLU A 228 6.01 -11.01 5.65
C GLU A 228 5.83 -11.02 4.12
N MET A 229 6.37 -10.02 3.41
CA MET A 229 6.41 -9.98 1.95
C MET A 229 7.22 -11.15 1.39
N PHE A 230 8.38 -11.46 1.97
CA PHE A 230 9.20 -12.62 1.57
C PHE A 230 8.49 -13.96 1.81
N LYS A 231 7.58 -14.05 2.77
CA LYS A 231 6.75 -15.23 2.99
C LYS A 231 5.62 -15.42 1.97
N GLN A 232 5.42 -14.47 1.07
CA GLN A 232 4.46 -14.61 -0.02
C GLN A 232 5.05 -15.31 -1.25
N ARG A 233 6.35 -15.62 -1.27
CA ARG A 233 6.99 -16.35 -2.36
C ARG A 233 6.23 -17.64 -2.69
N ASP A 234 6.13 -17.95 -4.00
CA ASP A 234 5.48 -19.13 -4.57
C ASP A 234 3.98 -19.25 -4.26
N LYS A 235 3.31 -18.12 -3.95
CA LYS A 235 1.87 -18.13 -3.66
C LYS A 235 1.05 -17.62 -4.83
N LYS A 236 -0.24 -17.97 -4.77
CA LYS A 236 -1.26 -17.40 -5.64
C LYS A 236 -1.88 -16.17 -5.00
N MET A 237 -2.13 -15.16 -5.81
CA MET A 237 -2.75 -13.91 -5.38
C MET A 237 -3.89 -13.55 -6.33
N LYS A 238 -5.11 -13.52 -5.81
CA LYS A 238 -6.31 -13.18 -6.58
C LYS A 238 -6.70 -11.74 -6.31
N VAL A 239 -6.99 -11.01 -7.38
CA VAL A 239 -7.53 -9.65 -7.33
C VAL A 239 -8.89 -9.64 -8.02
N VAL A 240 -9.91 -9.13 -7.33
CA VAL A 240 -11.28 -9.02 -7.85
C VAL A 240 -11.66 -7.55 -7.93
N PHE A 241 -11.94 -7.05 -9.13
CA PHE A 241 -12.47 -5.70 -9.36
C PHE A 241 -13.99 -5.75 -9.43
N GLY A 242 -14.67 -5.04 -8.53
CA GLY A 242 -16.12 -4.97 -8.49
C GLY A 242 -16.68 -3.88 -9.41
N THR A 243 -18.00 -3.89 -9.60
CA THR A 243 -18.70 -2.90 -10.43
C THR A 243 -18.48 -1.47 -9.92
N PRO A 244 -18.18 -0.50 -10.79
CA PRO A 244 -18.03 0.91 -10.45
C PRO A 244 -19.28 1.45 -9.76
N ILE A 245 -19.07 2.33 -8.80
CA ILE A 245 -20.12 3.04 -8.06
C ILE A 245 -19.97 4.53 -8.37
N ASN A 246 -21.03 5.15 -8.86
CA ASN A 246 -21.01 6.58 -9.09
C ASN A 246 -20.90 7.33 -7.76
N SER A 247 -19.97 8.26 -7.67
CA SER A 247 -19.78 9.03 -6.43
C SER A 247 -20.98 9.94 -6.09
N SER A 248 -21.81 10.27 -7.08
CA SER A 248 -23.11 10.96 -6.90
C SER A 248 -24.10 10.15 -6.07
N ASP A 249 -24.03 8.81 -6.16
CA ASP A 249 -24.95 7.91 -5.46
C ASP A 249 -24.64 7.83 -3.94
N LEU A 250 -23.47 8.32 -3.54
CA LEU A 250 -23.02 8.36 -2.16
C LEU A 250 -23.51 9.65 -1.47
N ASP A 251 -24.81 9.86 -1.42
CA ASP A 251 -25.42 11.10 -0.91
C ASP A 251 -25.27 11.25 0.62
N ARG A 252 -24.79 12.43 1.03
CA ARG A 252 -24.67 12.81 2.46
C ARG A 252 -26.01 12.94 3.18
N LYS A 253 -27.10 13.14 2.46
CA LYS A 253 -28.45 13.18 3.04
C LYS A 253 -28.90 11.78 3.49
N VAL A 254 -28.33 10.72 2.89
CA VAL A 254 -28.65 9.32 3.21
C VAL A 254 -27.74 8.77 4.28
N LYS A 255 -26.41 8.94 4.12
CA LYS A 255 -25.39 8.45 5.05
C LYS A 255 -24.22 9.42 5.12
N SER A 256 -23.55 9.47 6.27
CA SER A 256 -22.30 10.20 6.40
C SER A 256 -21.20 9.59 5.53
N ASP A 257 -20.16 10.38 5.20
CA ASP A 257 -19.01 9.89 4.43
C ASP A 257 -18.29 8.73 5.11
N SER A 258 -18.33 8.65 6.44
CA SER A 258 -17.73 7.54 7.22
C SER A 258 -18.55 6.26 7.09
N GLU A 259 -19.88 6.35 7.11
CA GLU A 259 -20.77 5.22 6.88
C GLU A 259 -20.63 4.69 5.45
N TRP A 260 -20.56 5.57 4.45
CA TRP A 260 -20.30 5.19 3.06
C TRP A 260 -18.95 4.48 2.91
N ALA A 261 -17.90 4.96 3.59
CA ALA A 261 -16.59 4.31 3.57
C ALA A 261 -16.64 2.90 4.17
N ASN A 262 -17.42 2.71 5.24
CA ASN A 262 -17.62 1.40 5.85
C ASN A 262 -18.44 0.47 4.96
N ASP A 263 -19.48 0.96 4.30
CA ASP A 263 -20.29 0.18 3.36
C ASP A 263 -19.46 -0.27 2.16
N LEU A 264 -18.61 0.63 1.61
CA LEU A 264 -17.68 0.27 0.54
C LEU A 264 -16.66 -0.78 1.00
N LYS A 265 -16.12 -0.64 2.21
CA LYS A 265 -15.28 -1.68 2.81
C LYS A 265 -15.99 -3.01 2.85
N ASN A 266 -17.22 -3.07 3.37
CA ASN A 266 -18.00 -4.29 3.46
C ASN A 266 -18.26 -4.88 2.06
N LYS A 267 -18.56 -4.05 1.07
CA LYS A 267 -18.73 -4.47 -0.32
C LYS A 267 -17.46 -5.11 -0.89
N VAL A 268 -16.28 -4.52 -0.61
CA VAL A 268 -14.98 -5.09 -1.03
C VAL A 268 -14.80 -6.50 -0.46
N TYR A 269 -15.09 -6.72 0.82
CA TYR A 269 -14.98 -8.04 1.44
C TYR A 269 -16.09 -9.04 1.03
N GLN A 270 -17.06 -8.62 0.23
CA GLN A 270 -18.07 -9.50 -0.40
C GLN A 270 -17.67 -9.95 -1.81
N LEU A 271 -16.68 -9.30 -2.44
CA LEU A 271 -16.24 -9.61 -3.82
C LEU A 271 -15.55 -10.97 -3.94
N ASP A 272 -15.00 -11.49 -2.87
CA ASP A 272 -14.26 -12.77 -2.86
C ASP A 272 -15.11 -13.96 -2.35
N ARG A 273 -16.42 -13.78 -2.26
CA ARG A 273 -17.38 -14.81 -1.80
C ARG A 273 -18.08 -15.50 -2.98
#